data_c83b751c1d8ce207632cddaf876f1a98
#
_entry.id   c83b751c1d8ce207632cddaf876f1a98
#
_cell.length_a   1.000
_cell.length_b   1.000
_cell.length_c   1.000
_cell.angle_alpha   90.00
_cell.angle_beta   90.00
_cell.angle_gamma   90.00
#
_symmetry.space_group_name_H-M   'P 1'
#
loop_
_entity.id
_entity.type
_entity.pdbx_description
1 polymer ?
#
loop_
_entity_poly.entity_id
_entity_poly.type
_entity_poly.pdbx_seq_one_letter_code
_entity_poly.pdbx_strand_id
1 'polypeptide(L)'
;MILDIITLIRDMVKMVNPLVVFECDQARMLNVKVDTMERFVTDPDGNRVSSDFVYVEEPTTGYYDIPYRGHQKQRTIMQIYFCKFEPMANDAYKGDTKFSQNSPTIGRLELKNQIEEQMVRPFLYLLKTSELGLRHPEIFN
;
A
#
# COMPACT_ATOMS: atom_id res chain seq x y z
N MET A 1 16.33 -7.45 -11.05
CA MET A 1 16.45 -6.84 -9.71
C MET A 1 15.20 -6.08 -9.29
N ILE A 2 14.71 -5.14 -10.09
CA ILE A 2 13.44 -4.41 -9.78
C ILE A 2 12.26 -5.37 -9.71
N LEU A 3 12.16 -6.32 -10.62
CA LEU A 3 11.12 -7.34 -10.61
C LEU A 3 11.15 -8.18 -9.34
N ASP A 4 12.35 -8.50 -8.85
CA ASP A 4 12.51 -9.27 -7.61
C ASP A 4 12.03 -8.48 -6.39
N ILE A 5 12.28 -7.17 -6.37
CA ILE A 5 11.81 -6.28 -5.31
C ILE A 5 10.29 -6.19 -5.32
N ILE A 6 9.69 -6.02 -6.50
CA ILE A 6 8.22 -5.96 -6.65
C ILE A 6 7.59 -7.28 -6.20
N THR A 7 8.18 -8.41 -6.58
CA THR A 7 7.72 -9.73 -6.15
C THR A 7 7.82 -9.89 -4.63
N LEU A 8 8.90 -9.44 -4.03
CA LEU A 8 9.07 -9.45 -2.58
C LEU A 8 8.00 -8.59 -1.88
N ILE A 9 7.75 -7.39 -2.39
CA ILE A 9 6.70 -6.51 -1.86
C ILE A 9 5.34 -7.18 -1.96
N ARG A 10 5.02 -7.76 -3.11
CA ARG A 10 3.78 -8.50 -3.30
C ARG A 10 3.61 -9.61 -2.27
N ASP A 11 4.65 -10.41 -2.09
CA ASP A 11 4.60 -11.55 -1.17
C ASP A 11 4.44 -11.09 0.28
N MET A 12 5.11 -10.02 0.67
CA MET A 12 4.95 -9.43 2.01
C MET A 12 3.56 -8.86 2.23
N VAL A 13 3.01 -8.15 1.24
CA VAL A 13 1.65 -7.62 1.33
C VAL A 13 0.64 -8.75 1.47
N LYS A 14 0.82 -9.85 0.75
CA LYS A 14 -0.05 -11.03 0.85
C LYS A 14 0.12 -11.80 2.15
N MET A 15 1.25 -11.68 2.82
CA MET A 15 1.43 -12.20 4.18
C MET A 15 0.64 -11.39 5.19
N VAL A 16 0.54 -10.07 5.01
CA VAL A 16 -0.28 -9.21 5.87
C VAL A 16 -1.76 -9.51 5.67
N ASN A 17 -2.19 -9.60 4.42
CA ASN A 17 -3.58 -9.91 4.08
C ASN A 17 -3.61 -10.78 2.81
N PRO A 18 -3.89 -12.10 2.93
CA PRO A 18 -3.94 -13.00 1.77
C PRO A 18 -4.97 -12.61 0.71
N LEU A 19 -6.00 -11.86 1.10
CA LEU A 19 -7.08 -11.42 0.20
C LEU A 19 -6.81 -10.06 -0.46
N VAL A 20 -5.64 -9.47 -0.22
CA VAL A 20 -5.30 -8.18 -0.79
C VAL A 20 -5.25 -8.24 -2.32
N VAL A 21 -5.78 -7.20 -2.96
CA VAL A 21 -5.62 -7.01 -4.40
C VAL A 21 -4.33 -6.23 -4.62
N PHE A 22 -3.39 -6.84 -5.32
CA PHE A 22 -2.08 -6.24 -5.59
C PHE A 22 -1.94 -5.94 -7.08
N GLU A 23 -1.56 -4.71 -7.40
CA GLU A 23 -1.28 -4.28 -8.76
C GLU A 23 0.02 -3.48 -8.80
N CYS A 24 0.73 -3.62 -9.91
CA CYS A 24 1.91 -2.82 -10.21
C CYS A 24 1.79 -2.32 -11.64
N ASP A 25 1.81 -1.02 -11.84
CA ASP A 25 1.71 -0.40 -13.16
C ASP A 25 2.25 1.03 -13.10
N GLN A 26 2.17 1.74 -14.20
CA GLN A 26 2.59 3.14 -14.30
C GLN A 26 1.75 4.05 -13.38
N ALA A 27 2.33 5.16 -12.96
CA ALA A 27 1.67 6.13 -12.08
C ALA A 27 0.31 6.58 -12.63
N ARG A 28 0.23 6.82 -13.93
CA ARG A 28 -1.01 7.27 -14.61
C ARG A 28 -2.15 6.28 -14.54
N MET A 29 -1.85 5.00 -14.27
CA MET A 29 -2.84 3.93 -14.25
C MET A 29 -3.50 3.75 -12.88
N LEU A 30 -3.02 4.44 -11.85
CA LEU A 30 -3.53 4.27 -10.49
C LEU A 30 -5.05 4.49 -10.40
N ASN A 31 -5.55 5.60 -10.93
CA ASN A 31 -6.97 5.90 -10.86
C ASN A 31 -7.83 4.88 -11.62
N VAL A 32 -7.36 4.46 -12.79
CA VAL A 32 -8.03 3.44 -13.60
C VAL A 32 -8.10 2.11 -12.84
N LYS A 33 -6.99 1.70 -12.23
CA LYS A 33 -6.92 0.45 -11.46
C LYS A 33 -7.83 0.50 -10.24
N VAL A 34 -7.83 1.60 -9.51
CA VAL A 34 -8.71 1.78 -8.34
C VAL A 34 -10.18 1.76 -8.76
N ASP A 35 -10.53 2.41 -9.86
CA ASP A 35 -11.91 2.45 -10.35
C ASP A 35 -12.41 1.09 -10.87
N THR A 36 -11.51 0.26 -11.37
CA THR A 36 -11.86 -1.05 -11.95
C THR A 36 -11.65 -2.22 -11.01
N MET A 37 -11.02 -2.01 -9.86
CA MET A 37 -10.80 -3.09 -8.89
C MET A 37 -12.11 -3.63 -8.32
N GLU A 38 -12.10 -4.91 -7.98
CA GLU A 38 -13.20 -5.48 -7.22
C GLU A 38 -13.21 -4.94 -5.80
N ARG A 39 -14.35 -4.40 -5.39
CA ARG A 39 -14.51 -3.75 -4.08
C ARG A 39 -14.77 -4.74 -2.96
N PHE A 40 -15.09 -5.98 -3.31
CA PHE A 40 -15.35 -7.04 -2.36
C PHE A 40 -14.65 -8.30 -2.80
N VAL A 41 -14.20 -9.06 -1.82
CA VAL A 41 -13.59 -10.38 -2.01
C VAL A 41 -14.28 -11.37 -1.09
N THR A 42 -14.17 -12.65 -1.39
CA THR A 42 -14.73 -13.72 -0.57
C THR A 42 -13.64 -14.28 0.31
N ASP A 43 -13.86 -14.30 1.62
CA ASP A 43 -12.93 -14.89 2.57
C ASP A 43 -13.01 -16.44 2.55
N PRO A 44 -12.10 -17.15 3.24
CA PRO A 44 -12.13 -18.62 3.27
C PRO A 44 -13.42 -19.21 3.86
N ASP A 45 -14.13 -18.45 4.69
CA ASP A 45 -15.40 -18.87 5.28
C ASP A 45 -16.61 -18.61 4.36
N GLY A 46 -16.38 -18.06 3.18
CA GLY A 46 -17.41 -17.76 2.21
C GLY A 46 -18.09 -16.41 2.41
N ASN A 47 -17.62 -15.58 3.33
CA ASN A 47 -18.18 -14.26 3.58
C ASN A 47 -17.62 -13.24 2.59
N ARG A 48 -18.49 -12.31 2.19
CA ARG A 48 -18.10 -11.19 1.34
C ARG A 48 -17.55 -10.06 2.22
N VAL A 49 -16.29 -9.71 2.02
CA VAL A 49 -15.62 -8.65 2.80
C VAL A 49 -15.10 -7.56 1.87
N SER A 50 -14.96 -6.35 2.41
CA SER A 50 -14.39 -5.24 1.67
C SER A 50 -12.93 -5.53 1.31
N SER A 51 -12.55 -5.21 0.08
CA SER A 51 -11.19 -5.48 -0.37
C SER A 51 -10.21 -4.42 0.11
N ASP A 52 -9.01 -4.88 0.43
CA ASP A 52 -7.83 -4.02 0.57
C ASP A 52 -7.07 -4.05 -0.76
N PHE A 53 -6.51 -2.91 -1.13
CA PHE A 53 -5.84 -2.75 -2.41
C PHE A 53 -4.45 -2.14 -2.18
N VAL A 54 -3.43 -2.73 -2.78
CA VAL A 54 -2.08 -2.18 -2.76
C VAL A 54 -1.60 -1.99 -4.19
N TYR A 55 -1.18 -0.79 -4.48
CA TYR A 55 -0.65 -0.42 -5.79
C TYR A 55 0.80 0.01 -5.66
N VAL A 56 1.66 -0.61 -6.44
CA VAL A 56 3.06 -0.22 -6.55
C VAL A 56 3.24 0.52 -7.87
N GLU A 57 3.69 1.76 -7.77
CA GLU A 57 4.00 2.56 -8.94
C GLU A 57 5.27 2.07 -9.58
N GLU A 58 5.20 1.78 -10.87
CA GLU A 58 6.37 1.39 -11.65
C GLU A 58 7.39 2.53 -11.65
N PRO A 59 8.66 2.26 -11.33
CA PRO A 59 9.66 3.31 -11.27
C PRO A 59 9.89 3.90 -12.67
N THR A 60 9.71 5.21 -12.80
CA THR A 60 9.91 5.93 -14.05
C THR A 60 11.30 6.51 -14.19
N THR A 61 12.00 6.68 -13.07
CA THR A 61 13.34 7.24 -13.02
C THR A 61 14.22 6.42 -12.13
N GLY A 62 15.39 6.08 -12.63
CA GLY A 62 16.46 5.50 -11.85
C GLY A 62 17.71 6.32 -12.07
N TYR A 63 18.56 6.40 -11.13
CA TYR A 63 19.87 7.00 -11.30
C TYR A 63 20.95 6.16 -10.62
N TYR A 64 22.16 6.31 -11.13
CA TYR A 64 23.31 5.60 -10.59
C TYR A 64 24.17 6.59 -9.80
N ASP A 65 24.45 6.26 -8.56
CA ASP A 65 25.51 6.91 -7.84
C ASP A 65 26.85 6.26 -8.21
N ILE A 66 27.82 7.06 -8.62
CA ILE A 66 29.18 6.61 -8.88
C ILE A 66 30.06 7.20 -7.78
N PRO A 67 30.24 6.51 -6.65
CA PRO A 67 31.11 7.02 -5.61
C PRO A 67 32.58 6.94 -6.03
N TYR A 68 33.40 7.72 -5.37
CA TYR A 68 34.81 7.96 -5.65
C TYR A 68 35.67 6.71 -5.91
N ARG A 69 35.27 5.54 -5.46
CA ARG A 69 36.02 4.29 -5.64
C ARG A 69 35.46 3.36 -6.72
N GLY A 70 34.64 3.85 -7.63
CA GLY A 70 34.16 3.09 -8.77
C GLY A 70 33.03 2.11 -8.50
N HIS A 71 32.47 2.08 -7.32
CA HIS A 71 31.28 1.29 -7.04
C HIS A 71 30.04 2.03 -7.51
N GLN A 72 29.28 1.40 -8.38
CA GLN A 72 28.01 1.94 -8.83
C GLN A 72 26.89 1.47 -7.91
N LYS A 73 26.08 2.42 -7.43
CA LYS A 73 24.83 2.14 -6.71
C LYS A 73 23.66 2.64 -7.54
N GLN A 74 22.76 1.76 -7.87
CA GLN A 74 21.50 2.13 -8.46
C GLN A 74 20.52 2.52 -7.35
N ARG A 75 19.96 3.72 -7.44
CA ARG A 75 18.86 4.16 -6.58
C ARG A 75 17.58 4.20 -7.40
N THR A 76 16.58 3.54 -6.87
CA THR A 76 15.25 3.51 -7.47
C THR A 76 14.24 3.90 -6.41
N ILE A 77 13.41 4.87 -6.74
CA ILE A 77 12.32 5.31 -5.86
C ILE A 77 11.04 4.71 -6.40
N MET A 78 10.34 3.98 -5.54
CA MET A 78 9.02 3.43 -5.83
C MET A 78 8.02 3.98 -4.83
N GLN A 79 6.81 4.30 -5.30
CA GLN A 79 5.71 4.67 -4.43
C GLN A 79 4.78 3.49 -4.25
N ILE A 80 4.37 3.25 -3.03
CA ILE A 80 3.43 2.19 -2.68
C ILE A 80 2.19 2.85 -2.09
N TYR A 81 1.03 2.55 -2.67
CA TYR A 81 -0.25 3.09 -2.23
C TYR A 81 -1.02 1.98 -1.53
N PHE A 82 -1.40 2.23 -0.30
CA PHE A 82 -2.24 1.34 0.50
C PHE A 82 -3.64 1.91 0.51
N CYS A 83 -4.58 1.18 -0.04
CA CYS A 83 -5.96 1.61 -0.18
C CYS A 83 -6.90 0.60 0.46
N LYS A 84 -7.93 1.09 1.07
CA LYS A 84 -8.99 0.28 1.64
C LYS A 84 -10.31 0.76 1.09
N PHE A 85 -11.09 -0.16 0.52
CA PHE A 85 -12.45 0.13 0.17
C PHE A 85 -13.36 -0.22 1.33
N GLU A 86 -14.06 0.77 1.81
CA GLU A 86 -15.06 0.58 2.85
C GLU A 86 -16.28 1.41 2.48
N PRO A 87 -17.44 0.77 2.26
CA PRO A 87 -18.65 1.52 1.95
C PRO A 87 -19.03 2.33 3.17
N MET A 88 -18.99 3.64 3.05
CA MET A 88 -19.50 4.52 4.10
C MET A 88 -21.03 4.47 4.06
N ALA A 89 -21.64 4.22 5.22
CA ALA A 89 -23.07 4.35 5.33
C ALA A 89 -23.49 5.78 4.93
N ASN A 90 -24.62 5.91 4.22
CA ASN A 90 -25.09 7.22 3.78
C ASN A 90 -25.21 8.21 4.94
N ASP A 91 -25.48 7.73 6.13
CA ASP A 91 -25.60 8.55 7.34
C ASP A 91 -24.27 9.17 7.76
N ALA A 92 -23.13 8.60 7.38
CA ALA A 92 -21.82 9.16 7.66
C ALA A 92 -21.57 10.50 6.98
N TYR A 93 -22.35 10.81 5.93
CA TYR A 93 -22.26 12.08 5.21
C TYR A 93 -23.22 13.14 5.69
N LYS A 94 -24.09 12.82 6.65
CA LYS A 94 -25.15 13.70 7.15
C LYS A 94 -24.75 14.43 8.44
N GLY A 95 -23.51 14.34 8.84
CA GLY A 95 -23.05 15.06 10.03
C GLY A 95 -23.12 16.57 9.85
N ASP A 96 -23.80 17.26 10.76
CA ASP A 96 -24.01 18.69 10.70
C ASP A 96 -22.74 19.48 11.05
N THR A 97 -21.77 18.88 11.70
CA THR A 97 -20.53 19.50 12.09
C THR A 97 -19.32 18.73 11.58
N LYS A 98 -18.27 19.48 11.27
CA LYS A 98 -17.01 18.98 10.76
C LYS A 98 -16.34 17.94 11.67
N PHE A 99 -16.64 17.97 12.95
CA PHE A 99 -16.02 17.14 13.98
C PHE A 99 -17.00 16.21 14.70
N SER A 100 -18.21 16.06 14.20
CA SER A 100 -19.14 15.07 14.73
C SER A 100 -18.66 13.66 14.37
N GLN A 101 -19.03 12.66 15.18
CA GLN A 101 -18.66 11.27 14.92
C GLN A 101 -19.15 10.75 13.55
N ASN A 102 -20.22 11.34 13.03
CA ASN A 102 -20.81 10.95 11.74
C ASN A 102 -20.34 11.83 10.58
N SER A 103 -19.35 12.73 10.81
CA SER A 103 -18.86 13.57 9.74
C SER A 103 -18.00 12.76 8.75
N PRO A 104 -18.05 13.07 7.44
CA PRO A 104 -17.18 12.42 6.46
C PRO A 104 -15.68 12.59 6.77
N THR A 105 -15.30 13.71 7.41
CA THR A 105 -13.92 13.96 7.80
C THR A 105 -13.44 12.95 8.85
N ILE A 106 -14.25 12.72 9.89
CA ILE A 106 -13.92 11.73 10.92
C ILE A 106 -13.85 10.33 10.32
N GLY A 107 -14.82 9.96 9.49
CA GLY A 107 -14.81 8.67 8.82
C GLY A 107 -13.56 8.42 7.98
N ARG A 108 -13.10 9.44 7.25
CA ARG A 108 -11.87 9.33 6.46
C ARG A 108 -10.63 9.22 7.34
N LEU A 109 -10.58 9.92 8.46
CA LEU A 109 -9.45 9.85 9.40
C LEU A 109 -9.39 8.48 10.08
N GLU A 110 -10.53 7.93 10.46
CA GLU A 110 -10.61 6.57 11.01
C GLU A 110 -10.17 5.53 9.99
N LEU A 111 -10.60 5.67 8.74
CA LEU A 111 -10.19 4.77 7.66
C LEU A 111 -8.68 4.87 7.40
N LYS A 112 -8.12 6.06 7.40
CA LYS A 112 -6.67 6.28 7.31
C LYS A 112 -5.93 5.59 8.44
N ASN A 113 -6.43 5.70 9.67
CA ASN A 113 -5.83 5.05 10.83
C ASN A 113 -5.88 3.52 10.71
N GLN A 114 -6.98 2.97 10.21
CA GLN A 114 -7.10 1.53 9.95
C GLN A 114 -6.09 1.06 8.90
N ILE A 115 -5.93 1.81 7.82
CA ILE A 115 -4.92 1.49 6.80
C ILE A 115 -3.52 1.48 7.42
N GLU A 116 -3.19 2.48 8.21
CA GLU A 116 -1.90 2.59 8.89
C GLU A 116 -1.65 1.38 9.80
N GLU A 117 -2.59 1.03 10.66
CA GLU A 117 -2.43 -0.03 11.64
C GLU A 117 -2.53 -1.44 11.06
N GLN A 118 -3.41 -1.64 10.09
CA GLN A 118 -3.69 -2.98 9.56
C GLN A 118 -2.84 -3.35 8.35
N MET A 119 -2.33 -2.37 7.62
CA MET A 119 -1.61 -2.59 6.36
C MET A 119 -0.19 -2.04 6.40
N VAL A 120 -0.02 -0.76 6.67
CA VAL A 120 1.27 -0.08 6.52
C VAL A 120 2.26 -0.54 7.58
N ARG A 121 1.91 -0.51 8.85
CA ARG A 121 2.80 -0.92 9.94
C ARG A 121 3.19 -2.39 9.87
N PRO A 122 2.26 -3.33 9.67
CA PRO A 122 2.64 -4.74 9.49
C PRO A 122 3.57 -4.96 8.28
N PHE A 123 3.29 -4.28 7.17
CA PHE A 123 4.14 -4.35 5.99
C PHE A 123 5.56 -3.82 6.27
N LEU A 124 5.66 -2.65 6.89
CA LEU A 124 6.97 -2.06 7.23
C LEU A 124 7.75 -2.94 8.20
N TYR A 125 7.07 -3.58 9.15
CA TYR A 125 7.71 -4.54 10.04
C TYR A 125 8.29 -5.73 9.28
N LEU A 126 7.52 -6.32 8.38
CA LEU A 126 7.98 -7.43 7.55
C LEU A 126 9.15 -7.02 6.65
N LEU A 127 9.06 -5.85 6.04
CA LEU A 127 10.11 -5.33 5.17
C LEU A 127 11.40 -5.09 5.96
N LYS A 128 11.29 -4.49 7.14
CA LYS A 128 12.44 -4.19 8.01
C LYS A 128 13.14 -5.45 8.51
N THR A 129 12.38 -6.50 8.82
CA THR A 129 12.91 -7.78 9.30
C THR A 129 13.25 -8.75 8.18
N SER A 130 12.93 -8.42 6.91
CA SER A 130 13.31 -9.20 5.76
C SER A 130 14.82 -9.13 5.52
N GLU A 131 15.33 -10.04 4.71
CA GLU A 131 16.73 -10.05 4.31
C GLU A 131 17.15 -8.72 3.67
N LEU A 132 16.27 -8.12 2.86
CA LEU A 132 16.52 -6.81 2.25
C LEU A 132 16.69 -5.72 3.31
N GLY A 133 15.81 -5.66 4.30
CA GLY A 133 15.87 -4.66 5.37
C GLY A 133 17.08 -4.84 6.28
N LEU A 134 17.46 -6.09 6.56
CA LEU A 134 18.65 -6.39 7.38
C LEU A 134 19.95 -6.04 6.67
N ARG A 135 20.00 -6.21 5.34
CA ARG A 135 21.17 -5.85 4.53
C ARG A 135 21.27 -4.35 4.24
N HIS A 136 20.15 -3.66 4.24
CA HIS A 136 20.04 -2.26 3.86
C HIS A 136 19.28 -1.44 4.90
N PRO A 137 19.80 -1.33 6.13
CA PRO A 137 19.11 -0.59 7.20
C PRO A 137 18.91 0.89 6.88
N GLU A 138 19.70 1.44 5.96
CA GLU A 138 19.57 2.82 5.50
C GLU A 138 18.24 3.13 4.83
N ILE A 139 17.53 2.11 4.33
CA ILE A 139 16.21 2.29 3.71
C ILE A 139 15.18 2.82 4.71
N PHE A 140 15.40 2.57 6.00
CA PHE A 140 14.44 2.87 7.07
C PHE A 140 14.83 4.06 7.95
N ASN A 141 15.86 4.76 7.56
CA ASN A 141 16.32 5.93 8.32
C ASN A 141 15.68 7.24 7.81
#